data_073e8f1d97f30f80eb7462f9c3af6cf5
#
_entry.id   073e8f1d97f30f80eb7462f9c3af6cf5
#
_cell.length_a   1.000
_cell.length_b   1.000
_cell.length_c   1.000
_cell.angle_alpha   90.00
_cell.angle_beta   90.00
_cell.angle_gamma   90.00
#
_symmetry.space_group_name_H-M   'P 1'
#
loop_
_entity.id
_entity.type
_entity.pdbx_description
1 polymer ?
#
loop_
_entity_poly.entity_id
_entity_poly.type
_entity_poly.pdbx_seq_one_letter_code
_entity_poly.pdbx_strand_id
1 'polypeptide(L)'
;MTVQQLPRDYKPGQIKNKNQLSETFIEKFIMYSSNRGDTILDPFGGGFTTARASLRYGRNFVGYELNKNAYDAFVPGLADVEVMADPVPIDPSPAELAKREKQRAGWKADRERKKGNKVIDEYFEEESC
;
A
#
# COMPACT_ATOMS: atom_id res chain seq x y z
N MET A 1 2.65 -15.97 -5.82
CA MET A 1 2.23 -14.61 -5.44
C MET A 1 0.82 -14.71 -4.88
N THR A 2 0.65 -14.59 -3.58
CA THR A 2 -0.69 -14.67 -2.97
C THR A 2 -1.30 -13.28 -3.08
N VAL A 3 -2.24 -13.10 -3.99
CA VAL A 3 -3.03 -11.89 -4.09
C VAL A 3 -3.99 -11.89 -2.92
N GLN A 4 -3.73 -11.09 -1.90
CA GLN A 4 -4.74 -10.81 -0.89
C GLN A 4 -5.82 -9.96 -1.55
N GLN A 5 -6.98 -10.55 -1.78
CA GLN A 5 -8.18 -9.78 -2.10
C GLN A 5 -8.63 -9.09 -0.82
N LEU A 6 -8.34 -7.80 -0.70
CA LEU A 6 -8.89 -6.99 0.38
C LEU A 6 -10.32 -6.64 0.04
N PRO A 7 -11.29 -6.88 0.94
CA PRO A 7 -12.66 -6.46 0.73
C PRO A 7 -12.72 -4.93 0.59
N ARG A 8 -13.58 -4.45 -0.30
CA ARG A 8 -13.82 -3.02 -0.42
C ARG A 8 -14.72 -2.57 0.73
N ASP A 9 -14.32 -1.53 1.43
CA ASP A 9 -15.10 -0.95 2.53
C ASP A 9 -16.25 -0.11 1.98
N TYR A 10 -17.37 -0.75 1.62
CA TYR A 10 -18.60 -0.06 1.26
C TYR A 10 -19.51 0.06 2.47
N LYS A 11 -19.76 1.30 2.89
CA LYS A 11 -20.84 1.58 3.85
C LYS A 11 -22.07 2.10 3.10
N PRO A 12 -23.28 1.64 3.42
CA PRO A 12 -24.53 2.18 2.86
C PRO A 12 -24.61 3.70 3.08
N GLY A 13 -24.99 4.45 2.05
CA GLY A 13 -25.15 5.93 2.13
C GLY A 13 -23.91 6.76 1.84
N GLN A 14 -22.75 6.16 1.61
CA GLN A 14 -21.54 6.89 1.20
C GLN A 14 -21.49 7.13 -0.31
N ILE A 15 -20.82 8.23 -0.71
CA ILE A 15 -20.47 8.50 -2.10
C ILE A 15 -19.57 7.35 -2.59
N LYS A 16 -20.07 6.58 -3.55
CA LYS A 16 -19.34 5.42 -4.09
C LYS A 16 -18.19 5.87 -4.97
N ASN A 17 -16.97 5.74 -4.50
CA ASN A 17 -15.78 5.81 -5.34
C ASN A 17 -15.37 4.37 -5.71
N LYS A 18 -15.54 3.99 -7.00
CA LYS A 18 -15.21 2.64 -7.48
C LYS A 18 -13.72 2.31 -7.35
N ASN A 19 -12.88 3.31 -7.24
CA ASN A 19 -11.42 3.20 -7.16
C ASN A 19 -10.88 3.37 -5.73
N GLN A 20 -11.77 3.52 -4.74
CA GLN A 20 -11.35 3.70 -3.36
C GLN A 20 -10.63 2.45 -2.86
N LEU A 21 -9.40 2.64 -2.37
CA LEU A 21 -8.64 1.60 -1.70
C LEU A 21 -9.18 1.37 -0.29
N SER A 22 -9.00 0.14 0.21
CA SER A 22 -9.33 -0.19 1.60
C SER A 22 -8.52 0.67 2.57
N GLU A 23 -9.18 1.24 3.58
CA GLU A 23 -8.54 2.04 4.62
C GLU A 23 -7.43 1.26 5.33
N THR A 24 -7.70 0.00 5.69
CA THR A 24 -6.72 -0.90 6.31
C THR A 24 -5.47 -1.12 5.44
N PHE A 25 -5.63 -1.11 4.11
CA PHE A 25 -4.50 -1.24 3.21
C PHE A 25 -3.62 0.02 3.22
N ILE A 26 -4.23 1.19 3.14
CA ILE A 26 -3.53 2.48 3.21
C ILE A 26 -2.84 2.66 4.57
N GLU A 27 -3.50 2.31 5.67
CA GLU A 27 -2.92 2.34 7.01
C GLU A 27 -1.62 1.56 7.11
N LYS A 28 -1.61 0.32 6.59
CA LYS A 28 -0.40 -0.50 6.55
C LYS A 28 0.73 0.16 5.75
N PHE A 29 0.40 0.75 4.59
CA PHE A 29 1.40 1.46 3.79
C PHE A 29 2.01 2.62 4.56
N ILE A 30 1.19 3.45 5.17
CA ILE A 30 1.65 4.62 5.95
C ILE A 30 2.54 4.18 7.11
N MET A 31 2.13 3.16 7.87
CA MET A 31 2.91 2.66 9.00
C MET A 31 4.26 2.06 8.60
N TYR A 32 4.34 1.39 7.43
CA TYR A 32 5.58 0.76 6.99
C TYR A 32 6.51 1.69 6.21
N SER A 33 6.01 2.81 5.70
CA SER A 33 6.78 3.72 4.83
C SER A 33 7.09 5.07 5.45
N SER A 34 6.58 5.37 6.65
CA SER A 34 6.73 6.67 7.30
C SER A 34 6.77 6.56 8.82
N ASN A 35 7.25 7.61 9.47
CA ASN A 35 7.28 7.75 10.92
C ASN A 35 6.25 8.79 11.39
N ARG A 36 5.92 8.77 12.68
CA ARG A 36 5.09 9.83 13.29
C ARG A 36 5.74 11.20 13.07
N GLY A 37 4.92 12.18 12.70
CA GLY A 37 5.37 13.53 12.38
C GLY A 37 5.79 13.75 10.92
N ASP A 38 6.00 12.68 10.13
CA ASP A 38 6.25 12.79 8.70
C ASP A 38 5.04 13.38 7.96
N THR A 39 5.27 13.91 6.77
CA THR A 39 4.21 14.47 5.91
C THR A 39 3.92 13.51 4.76
N ILE A 40 2.68 13.10 4.65
CA ILE A 40 2.17 12.25 3.56
C ILE A 40 1.55 13.17 2.50
N LEU A 41 1.97 12.99 1.25
CA LEU A 41 1.41 13.71 0.10
C LEU A 41 0.52 12.78 -0.72
N ASP A 42 -0.72 13.19 -0.97
CA ASP A 42 -1.63 12.55 -1.91
C ASP A 42 -2.25 13.60 -2.84
N PRO A 43 -1.78 13.69 -4.10
CA PRO A 43 -2.28 14.67 -5.07
C PRO A 43 -3.68 14.35 -5.61
N PHE A 44 -4.26 13.20 -5.26
CA PHE A 44 -5.57 12.74 -5.74
C PHE A 44 -6.44 12.26 -4.57
N GLY A 45 -6.79 13.17 -3.67
CA GLY A 45 -7.43 12.89 -2.39
C GLY A 45 -8.67 12.00 -2.41
N GLY A 46 -9.51 12.15 -3.45
CA GLY A 46 -10.70 11.32 -3.65
C GLY A 46 -11.61 11.29 -2.42
N GLY A 47 -11.73 10.13 -1.79
CA GLY A 47 -12.45 9.95 -0.52
C GLY A 47 -11.64 10.31 0.72
N PHE A 48 -10.46 10.90 0.60
CA PHE A 48 -9.54 11.29 1.67
C PHE A 48 -9.17 10.14 2.63
N THR A 49 -9.13 8.92 2.12
CA THR A 49 -8.73 7.73 2.90
C THR A 49 -7.29 7.85 3.37
N THR A 50 -6.39 8.31 2.49
CA THR A 50 -4.98 8.57 2.83
C THR A 50 -4.85 9.64 3.92
N ALA A 51 -5.65 10.70 3.85
CA ALA A 51 -5.67 11.76 4.86
C ALA A 51 -6.08 11.21 6.23
N ARG A 52 -7.21 10.49 6.29
CA ARG A 52 -7.68 9.89 7.56
C ARG A 52 -6.66 8.95 8.15
N ALA A 53 -6.10 8.06 7.36
CA ALA A 53 -5.08 7.13 7.82
C ALA A 53 -3.82 7.85 8.31
N SER A 54 -3.35 8.87 7.60
CA SER A 54 -2.20 9.68 8.00
C SER A 54 -2.42 10.35 9.36
N LEU A 55 -3.53 11.07 9.51
CA LEU A 55 -3.87 11.76 10.75
C LEU A 55 -4.06 10.78 11.91
N ARG A 56 -4.74 9.65 11.68
CA ARG A 56 -4.96 8.60 12.68
C ARG A 56 -3.66 8.10 13.29
N TYR A 57 -2.62 7.94 12.51
CA TYR A 57 -1.32 7.48 13.00
C TYR A 57 -0.31 8.61 13.23
N GLY A 58 -0.79 9.85 13.40
CA GLY A 58 0.03 10.99 13.81
C GLY A 58 1.02 11.48 12.75
N ARG A 59 0.69 11.27 11.48
CA ARG A 59 1.38 11.89 10.34
C ARG A 59 0.66 13.16 9.94
N ASN A 60 1.38 14.09 9.34
CA ASN A 60 0.80 15.25 8.66
C ASN A 60 0.30 14.84 7.28
N PHE A 61 -0.68 15.56 6.75
CA PHE A 61 -1.22 15.30 5.42
C PHE A 61 -1.24 16.56 4.57
N VAL A 62 -0.84 16.42 3.33
CA VAL A 62 -1.02 17.42 2.27
C VAL A 62 -1.64 16.72 1.08
N GLY A 63 -2.75 17.25 0.56
CA GLY A 63 -3.43 16.62 -0.56
C GLY A 63 -4.31 17.57 -1.32
N TYR A 64 -4.74 17.14 -2.50
CA TYR A 64 -5.56 17.90 -3.42
C TYR A 64 -6.72 17.05 -3.92
N GLU A 65 -7.87 17.67 -4.16
CA GLU A 65 -9.02 17.07 -4.78
C GLU A 65 -9.70 18.10 -5.69
N LEU A 66 -9.89 17.74 -6.96
CA LEU A 66 -10.53 18.60 -7.95
C LEU A 66 -12.05 18.59 -7.84
N ASN A 67 -12.61 17.48 -7.38
CA ASN A 67 -14.06 17.38 -7.22
C ASN A 67 -14.50 18.07 -5.95
N LYS A 68 -15.07 19.27 -6.12
CA LYS A 68 -15.56 20.08 -5.00
C LYS A 68 -16.55 19.33 -4.10
N ASN A 69 -17.43 18.52 -4.67
CA ASN A 69 -18.41 17.77 -3.88
C ASN A 69 -17.74 16.72 -2.97
N ALA A 70 -16.70 16.06 -3.46
CA ALA A 70 -15.92 15.13 -2.66
C ALA A 70 -15.13 15.88 -1.57
N TYR A 71 -14.53 17.01 -1.91
CA TYR A 71 -13.83 17.86 -0.94
C TYR A 71 -14.75 18.30 0.18
N ASP A 72 -15.90 18.91 -0.15
CA ASP A 72 -16.86 19.41 0.83
C ASP A 72 -17.47 18.29 1.70
N ALA A 73 -17.58 17.07 1.15
CA ALA A 73 -18.13 15.94 1.89
C ALA A 73 -17.17 15.29 2.87
N PHE A 74 -15.87 15.25 2.56
CA PHE A 74 -14.91 14.46 3.33
C PHE A 74 -13.95 15.28 4.20
N VAL A 75 -13.57 16.48 3.78
CA VAL A 75 -12.59 17.30 4.50
C VAL A 75 -13.05 17.71 5.91
N PRO A 76 -14.32 18.12 6.14
CA PRO A 76 -14.76 18.47 7.48
C PRO A 76 -14.57 17.35 8.51
N GLY A 77 -14.77 16.08 8.10
CA GLY A 77 -14.59 14.94 8.99
C GLY A 77 -13.12 14.59 9.32
N LEU A 78 -12.16 15.28 8.72
CA LEU A 78 -10.74 15.07 9.06
C LEU A 78 -10.38 15.71 10.41
N ALA A 79 -11.09 16.73 10.84
CA ALA A 79 -10.86 17.39 12.12
C ALA A 79 -11.16 16.48 13.33
N ASP A 80 -12.06 15.51 13.14
CA ASP A 80 -12.52 14.61 14.20
C ASP A 80 -11.75 13.27 14.22
N VAL A 81 -10.68 13.16 13.45
CA VAL A 81 -9.88 11.91 13.40
C VAL A 81 -9.10 11.74 14.69
N GLU A 82 -9.43 10.70 15.44
CA GLU A 82 -8.72 10.32 16.65
C GLU A 82 -7.31 9.80 16.32
N VAL A 83 -6.31 10.36 17.00
CA VAL A 83 -4.92 9.94 16.83
C VAL A 83 -4.64 8.67 17.65
N MET A 84 -4.25 7.62 16.99
CA MET A 84 -3.91 6.33 17.59
C MET A 84 -2.40 6.16 17.72
N ALA A 85 -1.96 5.31 18.63
CA ALA A 85 -0.58 4.84 18.66
C ALA A 85 -0.31 3.93 17.45
N ASP A 86 0.91 3.95 16.94
CA ASP A 86 1.32 2.95 15.96
C ASP A 86 1.28 1.58 16.65
N PRO A 87 0.77 0.54 15.97
CA PRO A 87 0.79 -0.80 16.53
C PRO A 87 2.25 -1.21 16.79
N VAL A 88 2.48 -1.73 17.97
CA VAL A 88 3.81 -2.29 18.30
C VAL A 88 4.11 -3.39 17.29
N PRO A 89 5.26 -3.36 16.61
CA PRO A 89 5.66 -4.44 15.73
C PRO A 89 5.67 -5.75 16.52
N ILE A 90 4.85 -6.69 16.10
CA ILE A 90 4.92 -8.05 16.63
C ILE A 90 6.09 -8.71 15.90
N ASP A 91 7.13 -9.06 16.63
CA ASP A 91 8.24 -9.81 16.06
C ASP A 91 7.69 -11.09 15.41
N PRO A 92 8.04 -11.35 14.15
CA PRO A 92 7.53 -12.52 13.47
C PRO A 92 7.96 -13.78 14.22
N SER A 93 7.04 -14.71 14.40
CA SER A 93 7.33 -16.00 15.01
C SER A 93 8.43 -16.75 14.25
N PRO A 94 9.18 -17.65 14.89
CA PRO A 94 10.20 -18.46 14.21
C PRO A 94 9.65 -19.19 12.97
N ALA A 95 8.40 -19.64 13.03
CA ALA A 95 7.71 -20.28 11.90
C ALA A 95 7.47 -19.31 10.73
N GLU A 96 7.11 -18.05 11.02
CA GLU A 96 6.95 -17.01 9.99
C GLU A 96 8.28 -16.59 9.39
N LEU A 97 9.33 -16.50 10.20
CA LEU A 97 10.70 -16.24 9.72
C LEU A 97 11.15 -17.33 8.75
N ALA A 98 11.01 -18.59 9.13
CA ALA A 98 11.35 -19.74 8.29
C ALA A 98 10.55 -19.74 6.96
N LYS A 99 9.25 -19.38 7.02
CA LYS A 99 8.41 -19.24 5.83
C LYS A 99 8.90 -18.12 4.91
N ARG A 100 9.28 -16.97 5.47
CA ARG A 100 9.82 -15.83 4.72
C ARG A 100 11.16 -16.15 4.07
N GLU A 101 12.04 -16.86 4.77
CA GLU A 101 13.32 -17.32 4.23
C GLU A 101 13.14 -18.29 3.06
N LYS A 102 12.27 -19.29 3.20
CA LYS A 102 11.92 -20.22 2.11
C LYS A 102 11.35 -19.48 0.90
N GLN A 103 10.50 -18.50 1.12
CA GLN A 103 9.93 -17.69 0.04
C GLN A 103 10.99 -16.83 -0.66
N ARG A 104 11.91 -16.21 0.10
CA ARG A 104 13.05 -15.45 -0.46
C ARG A 104 13.99 -16.33 -1.27
N ALA A 105 14.29 -17.53 -0.78
CA ALA A 105 15.11 -18.51 -1.49
C ALA A 105 14.45 -18.92 -2.82
N GLY A 106 13.14 -19.17 -2.83
CA GLY A 106 12.38 -19.46 -4.03
C GLY A 106 12.43 -18.33 -5.07
N TRP A 107 12.25 -17.08 -4.64
CA TRP A 107 12.35 -15.91 -5.52
C TRP A 107 13.76 -15.70 -6.08
N LYS A 108 14.79 -15.96 -5.28
CA LYS A 108 16.18 -15.89 -5.72
C LYS A 108 16.46 -16.93 -6.80
N ALA A 109 16.04 -18.16 -6.58
CA ALA A 109 16.19 -19.25 -7.55
C ALA A 109 15.44 -18.98 -8.88
N ASP A 110 14.20 -18.45 -8.80
CA ASP A 110 13.43 -18.09 -10.00
C ASP A 110 14.09 -16.94 -10.78
N ARG A 111 14.65 -15.96 -10.07
CA ARG A 111 15.39 -14.84 -10.68
C ARG A 111 16.64 -15.30 -11.41
N GLU A 112 17.41 -16.24 -10.82
CA GLU A 112 18.61 -16.79 -11.46
C GLU A 112 18.24 -17.65 -12.68
N ARG A 113 17.19 -18.45 -12.60
CA ARG A 113 16.67 -19.22 -13.73
C ARG A 113 16.27 -18.31 -14.91
N LYS A 114 15.59 -17.20 -14.63
CA LYS A 114 15.20 -16.23 -15.67
C LYS A 114 16.39 -15.52 -16.30
N LYS A 115 17.45 -15.25 -15.54
CA LYS A 115 18.69 -14.70 -16.09
C LYS A 115 19.39 -15.71 -17.02
N GLY A 116 19.46 -16.99 -16.61
CA GLY A 116 20.04 -18.04 -17.42
C GLY A 116 19.32 -18.21 -18.76
N ASN A 117 17.99 -18.19 -18.76
CA ASN A 117 17.20 -18.26 -20.01
C ASN A 117 17.45 -17.07 -20.94
N LYS A 118 17.59 -15.86 -20.39
CA LYS A 118 17.85 -14.66 -21.20
C LYS A 118 19.21 -14.74 -21.94
N VAL A 119 20.22 -15.30 -21.29
CA VAL A 119 21.54 -15.49 -21.91
C VAL A 119 21.45 -16.52 -23.05
N ILE A 120 20.64 -17.57 -22.91
CA ILE A 120 20.44 -18.56 -23.95
C ILE A 120 19.72 -17.94 -25.16
N ASP A 121 18.68 -17.14 -24.94
CA ASP A 121 17.94 -16.49 -26.03
C ASP A 121 18.83 -15.52 -26.84
N GLU A 122 19.71 -14.74 -26.19
CA GLU A 122 20.69 -13.89 -26.87
C GLU A 122 21.68 -14.68 -27.73
N TYR A 123 22.11 -15.86 -27.29
CA TYR A 123 23.03 -16.73 -28.07
C TYR A 123 22.37 -17.28 -29.33
N PHE A 124 21.09 -17.61 -29.31
CA PHE A 124 20.37 -18.14 -30.47
C PHE A 124 19.98 -17.07 -31.49
N GLU A 125 19.86 -15.82 -31.09
CA GLU A 125 19.61 -14.68 -32.00
C GLU A 125 20.87 -14.30 -32.80
N GLU A 126 22.08 -14.46 -32.24
CA GLU A 126 23.35 -14.19 -32.94
C GLU A 126 23.73 -15.25 -33.99
N GLU A 127 23.28 -16.52 -33.86
CA GLU A 127 23.54 -17.57 -34.84
C GLU A 127 22.55 -17.61 -36.02
N SER A 128 21.49 -16.76 -35.99
CA SER A 128 20.46 -16.74 -37.04
C SER A 128 20.61 -15.59 -38.05
N CYS A 129 21.74 -14.89 -38.04
CA CYS A 129 22.10 -13.88 -39.03
C CYS A 129 23.10 -14.35 -40.05
#